data_5f0f3fc1687990e6a92a51ae7f9fa7fa
#
_entry.id   5f0f3fc1687990e6a92a51ae7f9fa7fa
#
_cell.length_a   1.000
_cell.length_b   1.000
_cell.length_c   1.000
_cell.angle_alpha   90.00
_cell.angle_beta   90.00
_cell.angle_gamma   90.00
#
_symmetry.space_group_name_H-M   'P 1'
#
loop_
_entity.id
_entity.type
_entity.pdbx_description
1 polymer ?
#
loop_
_entity_poly.entity_id
_entity_poly.type
_entity_poly.pdbx_seq_one_letter_code
_entity_poly.pdbx_strand_id
1 'polypeptide(L)'
;MNFQQLRSVREAVRRGFNLTEVANALFTSQPGVSRQIRELEEELGVVIFERNGKRLTGLTDPGKGVLKIVERLLVEAENLRQASQEYAAQEIGTLRVAVTHTQARYALPEAVQAFREAFPGVRIALQQSAPEHIAEWVLSGRADIGIATEGLSAFPDLVSFPCYRWSHVVVVPEGHPLLAKTPLRIEDLATHALITYDVGYTGRGHIDAAFVEAGLAPDIVLTAMDSDVIKQYVSLGMGVGVVASMAFDHGRDKGLRAIEASHLFAPNVTRLALRRGAYLRSYAYHFIERFAPGVTRAEIERALQPMGEAA
;
A
#
# COMPACT_ATOMS: atom_id res chain seq x y z
N MET A 1 18.20 24.30 -15.67
CA MET A 1 17.38 23.24 -15.02
C MET A 1 18.26 22.33 -14.18
N ASN A 2 17.84 22.02 -12.94
CA ASN A 2 18.55 21.11 -12.04
C ASN A 2 17.58 20.29 -11.18
N PHE A 3 18.07 19.23 -10.52
CA PHE A 3 17.23 18.33 -9.73
C PHE A 3 16.56 18.99 -8.51
N GLN A 4 17.12 20.07 -7.96
CA GLN A 4 16.47 20.77 -6.85
C GLN A 4 15.25 21.51 -7.32
N GLN A 5 15.29 22.15 -8.48
CA GLN A 5 14.14 22.80 -9.11
C GLN A 5 13.03 21.78 -9.43
N LEU A 6 13.39 20.61 -10.00
CA LEU A 6 12.43 19.52 -10.26
C LEU A 6 11.78 19.01 -8.96
N ARG A 7 12.56 18.81 -7.89
CA ARG A 7 12.05 18.41 -6.58
C ARG A 7 11.11 19.47 -6.01
N SER A 8 11.42 20.78 -6.17
CA SER A 8 10.54 21.84 -5.69
C SER A 8 9.18 21.84 -6.39
N VAL A 9 9.14 21.58 -7.69
CA VAL A 9 7.87 21.43 -8.43
C VAL A 9 7.08 20.23 -7.93
N ARG A 10 7.69 19.07 -7.82
CA ARG A 10 7.02 17.85 -7.33
C ARG A 10 6.49 18.01 -5.91
N GLU A 11 7.33 18.49 -4.99
CA GLU A 11 6.93 18.65 -3.58
C GLU A 11 5.87 19.74 -3.41
N ALA A 12 5.83 20.78 -4.26
CA ALA A 12 4.78 21.78 -4.23
C ALA A 12 3.39 21.16 -4.45
N VAL A 13 3.28 20.24 -5.41
CA VAL A 13 2.03 19.52 -5.66
C VAL A 13 1.68 18.58 -4.51
N ARG A 14 2.65 17.76 -4.04
CA ARG A 14 2.44 16.78 -2.96
C ARG A 14 2.03 17.40 -1.63
N ARG A 15 2.37 18.69 -1.41
CA ARG A 15 2.04 19.42 -0.19
C ARG A 15 0.91 20.44 -0.37
N GLY A 16 0.02 20.18 -1.34
CA GLY A 16 -1.15 21.02 -1.56
C GLY A 16 -0.77 22.48 -1.81
N PHE A 17 0.32 22.74 -2.52
CA PHE A 17 0.83 24.05 -2.90
C PHE A 17 1.32 24.92 -1.73
N ASN A 18 1.56 24.32 -0.57
CA ASN A 18 2.09 24.99 0.61
C ASN A 18 3.63 25.09 0.56
N LEU A 19 4.16 26.22 0.09
CA LEU A 19 5.61 26.42 -0.08
C LEU A 19 6.41 26.39 1.23
N THR A 20 5.78 26.64 2.38
CA THR A 20 6.45 26.51 3.69
C THR A 20 6.70 25.05 4.02
N GLU A 21 5.71 24.19 3.80
CA GLU A 21 5.87 22.74 3.98
C GLU A 21 6.87 22.15 2.97
N VAL A 22 6.87 22.65 1.73
CA VAL A 22 7.90 22.26 0.73
C VAL A 22 9.29 22.61 1.22
N ALA A 23 9.48 23.83 1.73
CA ALA A 23 10.76 24.29 2.24
C ALA A 23 11.27 23.41 3.39
N ASN A 24 10.39 23.07 4.35
CA ASN A 24 10.71 22.16 5.44
C ASN A 24 11.10 20.78 4.93
N ALA A 25 10.36 20.23 3.96
CA ALA A 25 10.62 18.90 3.39
C ALA A 25 11.93 18.83 2.60
N LEU A 26 12.33 19.93 1.97
CA LEU A 26 13.55 20.01 1.17
C LEU A 26 14.75 20.62 1.95
N PHE A 27 14.59 20.85 3.26
CA PHE A 27 15.59 21.47 4.12
C PHE A 27 16.16 22.78 3.56
N THR A 28 15.26 23.67 3.10
CA THR A 28 15.59 24.95 2.48
C THR A 28 14.65 26.04 2.99
N SER A 29 14.74 27.26 2.44
CA SER A 29 13.85 28.37 2.77
C SER A 29 12.69 28.50 1.78
N GLN A 30 11.53 28.98 2.24
CA GLN A 30 10.37 29.25 1.38
C GLN A 30 10.69 30.21 0.21
N PRO A 31 11.48 31.34 0.40
CA PRO A 31 11.93 32.14 -0.73
C PRO A 31 12.81 31.36 -1.72
N GLY A 32 13.62 30.43 -1.23
CA GLY A 32 14.47 29.56 -2.07
C GLY A 32 13.63 28.64 -2.97
N VAL A 33 12.60 27.98 -2.41
CA VAL A 33 11.65 27.17 -3.18
C VAL A 33 10.94 28.02 -4.24
N SER A 34 10.41 29.17 -3.86
CA SER A 34 9.70 30.06 -4.77
C SER A 34 10.59 30.54 -5.93
N ARG A 35 11.87 30.80 -5.63
CA ARG A 35 12.88 31.16 -6.63
C ARG A 35 13.17 30.01 -7.57
N GLN A 36 13.41 28.80 -7.05
CA GLN A 36 13.69 27.60 -7.84
C GLN A 36 12.57 27.27 -8.82
N ILE A 37 11.31 27.39 -8.39
CA ILE A 37 10.14 27.19 -9.27
C ILE A 37 10.11 28.24 -10.36
N ARG A 38 10.31 29.52 -10.03
CA ARG A 38 10.30 30.63 -11.00
C ARG A 38 11.40 30.50 -12.05
N GLU A 39 12.63 30.22 -11.62
CA GLU A 39 13.77 30.00 -12.52
C GLU A 39 13.50 28.85 -13.50
N LEU A 40 12.83 27.77 -13.04
CA LEU A 40 12.44 26.67 -13.91
C LEU A 40 11.34 27.08 -14.90
N GLU A 41 10.32 27.81 -14.46
CA GLU A 41 9.26 28.33 -15.33
C GLU A 41 9.83 29.27 -16.40
N GLU A 42 10.77 30.14 -16.02
CA GLU A 42 11.48 31.04 -16.94
C GLU A 42 12.35 30.27 -17.97
N GLU A 43 13.09 29.29 -17.53
CA GLU A 43 13.94 28.48 -18.41
C GLU A 43 13.15 27.64 -19.41
N LEU A 44 12.01 27.09 -18.95
CA LEU A 44 11.11 26.29 -19.81
C LEU A 44 10.19 27.16 -20.68
N GLY A 45 10.08 28.44 -20.40
CA GLY A 45 9.15 29.34 -21.06
C GLY A 45 7.67 29.02 -20.80
N VAL A 46 7.36 28.33 -19.69
CA VAL A 46 6.02 27.81 -19.37
C VAL A 46 5.68 28.08 -17.91
N VAL A 47 4.49 28.61 -17.68
CA VAL A 47 3.93 28.76 -16.32
C VAL A 47 3.41 27.39 -15.86
N ILE A 48 3.99 26.85 -14.79
CA ILE A 48 3.63 25.53 -14.24
C ILE A 48 2.49 25.67 -13.25
N PHE A 49 2.51 26.69 -12.41
CA PHE A 49 1.56 26.87 -11.31
C PHE A 49 0.65 28.07 -11.51
N GLU A 50 -0.64 27.87 -11.20
CA GLU A 50 -1.58 28.96 -10.99
C GLU A 50 -1.23 29.68 -9.69
N ARG A 51 -1.43 31.03 -9.69
CA ARG A 51 -1.09 31.88 -8.54
C ARG A 51 -2.22 32.83 -8.19
N ASN A 52 -2.46 32.98 -6.90
CA ASN A 52 -3.23 34.08 -6.36
C ASN A 52 -2.29 34.93 -5.49
N GLY A 53 -1.82 36.03 -6.05
CA GLY A 53 -0.75 36.85 -5.46
C GLY A 53 0.58 36.05 -5.30
N LYS A 54 1.00 35.87 -4.06
CA LYS A 54 2.23 35.11 -3.75
C LYS A 54 1.97 33.61 -3.51
N ARG A 55 0.72 33.16 -3.47
CA ARG A 55 0.33 31.78 -3.13
C ARG A 55 0.11 30.97 -4.40
N LEU A 56 0.63 29.75 -4.43
CA LEU A 56 0.30 28.75 -5.44
C LEU A 56 -1.10 28.19 -5.13
N THR A 57 -1.92 27.98 -6.16
CA THR A 57 -3.31 27.52 -6.00
C THR A 57 -3.63 26.24 -6.77
N GLY A 58 -2.83 25.93 -7.79
CA GLY A 58 -3.05 24.78 -8.64
C GLY A 58 -1.97 24.62 -9.69
N LEU A 59 -2.15 23.64 -10.58
CA LEU A 59 -1.36 23.45 -11.78
C LEU A 59 -2.10 24.03 -12.98
N THR A 60 -1.37 24.74 -13.84
CA THR A 60 -1.86 25.07 -15.19
C THR A 60 -1.97 23.80 -16.05
N ASP A 61 -2.68 23.84 -17.18
CA ASP A 61 -2.74 22.70 -18.10
C ASP A 61 -1.36 22.32 -18.65
N PRO A 62 -0.48 23.25 -19.09
CA PRO A 62 0.90 22.93 -19.38
C PRO A 62 1.65 22.36 -18.16
N GLY A 63 1.40 22.89 -16.96
CA GLY A 63 2.00 22.43 -15.71
C GLY A 63 1.71 20.97 -15.38
N LYS A 64 0.53 20.47 -15.71
CA LYS A 64 0.19 19.04 -15.57
C LYS A 64 1.07 18.17 -16.47
N GLY A 65 1.33 18.60 -17.70
CA GLY A 65 2.23 17.92 -18.63
C GLY A 65 3.69 17.94 -18.14
N VAL A 66 4.16 19.10 -17.71
CA VAL A 66 5.52 19.27 -17.16
C VAL A 66 5.71 18.40 -15.92
N LEU A 67 4.73 18.36 -14.99
CA LEU A 67 4.82 17.53 -13.78
C LEU A 67 5.06 16.06 -14.10
N LYS A 68 4.33 15.48 -15.07
CA LYS A 68 4.52 14.09 -15.49
C LYS A 68 5.95 13.80 -15.95
N ILE A 69 6.55 14.74 -16.68
CA ILE A 69 7.95 14.62 -17.14
C ILE A 69 8.93 14.76 -15.96
N VAL A 70 8.67 15.73 -15.07
CA VAL A 70 9.48 15.95 -13.86
C VAL A 70 9.50 14.70 -12.98
N GLU A 71 8.34 14.10 -12.75
CA GLU A 71 8.24 12.86 -11.96
C GLU A 71 9.03 11.73 -12.59
N ARG A 72 8.93 11.53 -13.91
CA ARG A 72 9.71 10.53 -14.63
C ARG A 72 11.22 10.78 -14.54
N LEU A 73 11.68 12.01 -14.72
CA LEU A 73 13.11 12.37 -14.61
C LEU A 73 13.65 12.09 -13.19
N LEU A 74 12.86 12.40 -12.16
CA LEU A 74 13.26 12.13 -10.78
C LEU A 74 13.29 10.62 -10.46
N VAL A 75 12.45 9.83 -11.13
CA VAL A 75 12.49 8.37 -11.10
C VAL A 75 13.79 7.86 -11.69
N GLU A 76 14.12 8.30 -12.90
CA GLU A 76 15.34 7.84 -13.58
C GLU A 76 16.61 8.25 -12.81
N ALA A 77 16.60 9.42 -12.19
CA ALA A 77 17.71 9.83 -11.33
C ALA A 77 17.89 8.91 -10.11
N GLU A 78 16.79 8.40 -9.54
CA GLU A 78 16.87 7.42 -8.45
C GLU A 78 17.27 6.03 -8.96
N ASN A 79 16.76 5.60 -10.13
CA ASN A 79 17.18 4.37 -10.80
C ASN A 79 18.70 4.36 -11.05
N LEU A 80 19.25 5.46 -11.56
CA LEU A 80 20.69 5.61 -11.78
C LEU A 80 21.48 5.44 -10.49
N ARG A 81 21.01 6.03 -9.39
CA ARG A 81 21.65 5.88 -8.07
C ARG A 81 21.61 4.45 -7.58
N GLN A 82 20.46 3.77 -7.70
CA GLN A 82 20.31 2.39 -7.29
C GLN A 82 21.18 1.45 -8.12
N ALA A 83 21.20 1.62 -9.43
CA ALA A 83 22.05 0.84 -10.33
C ALA A 83 23.54 1.01 -9.99
N SER A 84 24.01 2.23 -9.76
CA SER A 84 25.42 2.45 -9.40
C SER A 84 25.79 1.83 -8.04
N GLN A 85 24.88 1.80 -7.07
CA GLN A 85 25.09 1.10 -5.81
C GLN A 85 25.14 -0.43 -5.96
N GLU A 86 24.36 -0.99 -6.88
CA GLU A 86 24.41 -2.42 -7.24
C GLU A 86 25.78 -2.79 -7.82
N TYR A 87 26.26 -2.01 -8.80
CA TYR A 87 27.59 -2.24 -9.43
C TYR A 87 28.75 -2.07 -8.45
N ALA A 88 28.60 -1.26 -7.42
CA ALA A 88 29.60 -1.13 -6.36
C ALA A 88 29.67 -2.35 -5.41
N ALA A 89 28.94 -3.42 -5.70
CA ALA A 89 28.83 -4.66 -4.90
C ALA A 89 28.50 -4.39 -3.42
N GLN A 90 27.83 -3.29 -3.12
CA GLN A 90 27.44 -2.94 -1.76
C GLN A 90 26.07 -3.54 -1.46
N GLU A 91 26.05 -4.68 -0.80
CA GLU A 91 24.84 -5.25 -0.19
C GLU A 91 24.40 -4.42 1.03
N ILE A 92 24.43 -3.10 0.87
CA ILE A 92 24.05 -2.12 1.87
C ILE A 92 22.92 -1.27 1.30
N GLY A 93 21.90 -1.01 2.09
CA GLY A 93 20.79 -0.18 1.63
C GLY A 93 19.58 -0.29 2.53
N THR A 94 18.44 0.15 2.01
CA THR A 94 17.16 0.03 2.69
C THR A 94 16.11 -0.43 1.68
N LEU A 95 15.45 -1.54 1.96
CA LEU A 95 14.25 -1.97 1.28
C LEU A 95 13.04 -1.36 1.99
N ARG A 96 12.29 -0.50 1.30
CA ARG A 96 11.10 0.16 1.83
C ARG A 96 9.87 -0.56 1.34
N VAL A 97 9.12 -1.18 2.25
CA VAL A 97 7.90 -1.92 1.94
C VAL A 97 6.71 -1.20 2.56
N ALA A 98 5.82 -0.68 1.73
CA ALA A 98 4.53 -0.15 2.14
C ALA A 98 3.49 -1.27 2.14
N VAL A 99 2.75 -1.43 3.24
CA VAL A 99 1.94 -2.63 3.45
C VAL A 99 0.75 -2.34 4.36
N THR A 100 -0.37 -3.06 4.18
CA THR A 100 -1.48 -3.01 5.13
C THR A 100 -1.11 -3.72 6.43
N HIS A 101 -1.75 -3.35 7.55
CA HIS A 101 -1.44 -3.89 8.88
C HIS A 101 -1.54 -5.42 8.92
N THR A 102 -2.63 -5.99 8.41
CA THR A 102 -2.85 -7.45 8.38
C THR A 102 -1.72 -8.18 7.66
N GLN A 103 -1.26 -7.67 6.52
CA GLN A 103 -0.17 -8.28 5.77
C GLN A 103 1.18 -8.15 6.50
N ALA A 104 1.45 -6.99 7.09
CA ALA A 104 2.68 -6.76 7.86
C ALA A 104 2.80 -7.72 9.05
N ARG A 105 1.68 -7.98 9.72
CA ARG A 105 1.66 -8.76 10.94
C ARG A 105 1.64 -10.27 10.71
N TYR A 106 0.88 -10.74 9.73
CA TYR A 106 0.58 -12.16 9.59
C TYR A 106 1.23 -12.84 8.37
N ALA A 107 1.52 -12.09 7.31
CA ALA A 107 2.05 -12.66 6.09
C ALA A 107 3.54 -12.37 5.85
N LEU A 108 4.05 -11.20 6.31
CA LEU A 108 5.44 -10.82 6.05
C LEU A 108 6.50 -11.42 6.98
N PRO A 109 6.23 -11.86 8.21
CA PRO A 109 7.31 -12.21 9.15
C PRO A 109 8.32 -13.23 8.62
N GLU A 110 7.88 -14.29 7.97
CA GLU A 110 8.75 -15.33 7.40
C GLU A 110 9.63 -14.77 6.27
N ALA A 111 9.04 -13.98 5.35
CA ALA A 111 9.77 -13.36 4.25
C ALA A 111 10.80 -12.35 4.76
N VAL A 112 10.46 -11.58 5.81
CA VAL A 112 11.36 -10.62 6.46
C VAL A 112 12.50 -11.33 7.16
N GLN A 113 12.23 -12.43 7.86
CA GLN A 113 13.27 -13.24 8.51
C GLN A 113 14.26 -13.80 7.49
N ALA A 114 13.77 -14.49 6.47
CA ALA A 114 14.61 -15.06 5.40
C ALA A 114 15.43 -13.98 4.67
N PHE A 115 14.82 -12.81 4.44
CA PHE A 115 15.52 -11.68 3.85
C PHE A 115 16.67 -11.18 4.75
N ARG A 116 16.44 -11.06 6.05
CA ARG A 116 17.46 -10.59 7.01
C ARG A 116 18.64 -11.54 7.11
N GLU A 117 18.41 -12.84 6.98
CA GLU A 117 19.44 -13.86 6.94
C GLU A 117 20.29 -13.76 5.67
N ALA A 118 19.64 -13.53 4.52
CA ALA A 118 20.33 -13.43 3.23
C ALA A 118 21.06 -12.09 3.01
N PHE A 119 20.52 -10.97 3.56
CA PHE A 119 21.03 -9.61 3.38
C PHE A 119 21.19 -8.88 4.70
N PRO A 120 22.13 -9.26 5.57
CA PRO A 120 22.31 -8.67 6.90
C PRO A 120 22.69 -7.18 6.86
N GLY A 121 23.31 -6.72 5.78
CA GLY A 121 23.68 -5.31 5.55
C GLY A 121 22.53 -4.42 5.04
N VAL A 122 21.39 -5.01 4.64
CA VAL A 122 20.24 -4.26 4.12
C VAL A 122 19.20 -4.06 5.21
N ARG A 123 18.76 -2.82 5.43
CA ARG A 123 17.66 -2.51 6.35
C ARG A 123 16.32 -2.75 5.66
N ILE A 124 15.33 -3.25 6.41
CA ILE A 124 13.93 -3.24 5.97
C ILE A 124 13.20 -2.15 6.72
N ALA A 125 12.47 -1.30 5.98
CA ALA A 125 11.57 -0.31 6.54
C ALA A 125 10.14 -0.67 6.14
N LEU A 126 9.37 -1.18 7.11
CA LEU A 126 7.93 -1.46 6.92
C LEU A 126 7.13 -0.20 7.27
N GLN A 127 6.35 0.27 6.31
CA GLN A 127 5.45 1.43 6.46
C GLN A 127 4.02 0.95 6.28
N GLN A 128 3.20 1.11 7.33
CA GLN A 128 1.82 0.64 7.31
C GLN A 128 0.87 1.78 6.95
N SER A 129 -0.09 1.51 6.04
CA SER A 129 -1.13 2.46 5.66
C SER A 129 -2.31 1.79 4.95
N ALA A 130 -3.29 2.60 4.55
CA ALA A 130 -4.38 2.21 3.66
C ALA A 130 -3.86 1.89 2.23
N PRO A 131 -4.55 1.05 1.47
CA PRO A 131 -4.15 0.66 0.11
C PRO A 131 -3.89 1.85 -0.83
N GLU A 132 -4.68 2.90 -0.74
CA GLU A 132 -4.53 4.12 -1.55
C GLU A 132 -3.20 4.84 -1.26
N HIS A 133 -2.87 5.04 0.01
CA HIS A 133 -1.60 5.65 0.40
C HIS A 133 -0.40 4.74 0.07
N ILE A 134 -0.57 3.41 0.16
CA ILE A 134 0.46 2.46 -0.28
C ILE A 134 0.77 2.66 -1.76
N ALA A 135 -0.27 2.77 -2.61
CA ALA A 135 -0.10 3.05 -4.03
C ALA A 135 0.63 4.38 -4.27
N GLU A 136 0.23 5.45 -3.60
CA GLU A 136 0.89 6.76 -3.67
C GLU A 136 2.37 6.69 -3.25
N TRP A 137 2.69 5.95 -2.19
CA TRP A 137 4.06 5.83 -1.71
C TRP A 137 4.95 5.07 -2.69
N VAL A 138 4.41 4.05 -3.36
CA VAL A 138 5.14 3.33 -4.42
C VAL A 138 5.32 4.24 -5.64
N LEU A 139 4.27 4.90 -6.11
CA LEU A 139 4.32 5.84 -7.24
C LEU A 139 5.31 6.98 -7.00
N SER A 140 5.35 7.48 -5.78
CA SER A 140 6.25 8.57 -5.42
C SER A 140 7.69 8.15 -5.14
N GLY A 141 8.00 6.84 -5.13
CA GLY A 141 9.31 6.32 -4.75
C GLY A 141 9.62 6.44 -3.25
N ARG A 142 8.62 6.71 -2.42
CA ARG A 142 8.72 6.66 -0.96
C ARG A 142 8.83 5.21 -0.46
N ALA A 143 8.16 4.29 -1.16
CA ALA A 143 8.29 2.84 -0.98
C ALA A 143 8.79 2.19 -2.28
N ASP A 144 9.57 1.13 -2.15
CA ASP A 144 10.08 0.33 -3.26
C ASP A 144 9.05 -0.72 -3.68
N ILE A 145 8.33 -1.29 -2.70
CA ILE A 145 7.31 -2.34 -2.87
C ILE A 145 6.04 -1.93 -2.11
N GLY A 146 4.89 -2.11 -2.74
CA GLY A 146 3.58 -2.00 -2.10
C GLY A 146 2.91 -3.36 -1.95
N ILE A 147 2.28 -3.65 -0.80
CA ILE A 147 1.55 -4.90 -0.56
C ILE A 147 0.19 -4.57 0.05
N ALA A 148 -0.87 -4.92 -0.65
CA ALA A 148 -2.24 -4.75 -0.18
C ALA A 148 -3.19 -5.76 -0.85
N THR A 149 -4.42 -5.82 -0.38
CA THR A 149 -5.45 -6.69 -0.95
C THR A 149 -6.20 -6.01 -2.08
N GLU A 150 -6.68 -4.79 -1.84
CA GLU A 150 -7.45 -4.01 -2.81
C GLU A 150 -6.65 -2.80 -3.33
N GLY A 151 -7.18 -2.15 -4.35
CA GLY A 151 -6.80 -0.81 -4.80
C GLY A 151 -5.56 -0.73 -5.66
N LEU A 152 -4.55 -1.58 -5.47
CA LEU A 152 -3.26 -1.44 -6.17
C LEU A 152 -3.36 -1.60 -7.70
N SER A 153 -4.32 -2.38 -8.20
CA SER A 153 -4.53 -2.59 -9.64
C SER A 153 -5.26 -1.44 -10.34
N ALA A 154 -5.81 -0.49 -9.59
CA ALA A 154 -6.52 0.66 -10.14
C ALA A 154 -5.57 1.77 -10.66
N PHE A 155 -4.28 1.70 -10.34
CA PHE A 155 -3.29 2.70 -10.72
C PHE A 155 -2.51 2.26 -11.96
N PRO A 156 -2.65 2.93 -13.13
CA PRO A 156 -2.04 2.50 -14.41
C PRO A 156 -0.51 2.53 -14.38
N ASP A 157 0.09 3.40 -13.56
CA ASP A 157 1.54 3.50 -13.42
C ASP A 157 2.13 2.51 -12.39
N LEU A 158 1.29 1.69 -11.78
CA LEU A 158 1.71 0.52 -11.00
C LEU A 158 1.61 -0.76 -11.83
N VAL A 159 2.58 -1.62 -11.61
CA VAL A 159 2.51 -3.02 -12.03
C VAL A 159 2.17 -3.84 -10.81
N SER A 160 1.11 -4.64 -10.86
CA SER A 160 0.69 -5.43 -9.70
C SER A 160 0.59 -6.91 -10.01
N PHE A 161 1.15 -7.73 -9.11
CA PHE A 161 1.20 -9.19 -9.20
C PHE A 161 0.33 -9.82 -8.11
N PRO A 162 -0.51 -10.82 -8.44
CA PRO A 162 -1.21 -11.60 -7.42
C PRO A 162 -0.21 -12.48 -6.66
N CYS A 163 -0.24 -12.43 -5.34
CA CYS A 163 0.67 -13.21 -4.49
C CYS A 163 -0.01 -14.49 -4.00
N TYR A 164 -1.12 -14.36 -3.30
CA TYR A 164 -1.90 -15.48 -2.77
C TYR A 164 -3.35 -15.08 -2.50
N ARG A 165 -4.21 -16.09 -2.34
CA ARG A 165 -5.63 -15.93 -1.99
C ARG A 165 -5.84 -16.27 -0.52
N TRP A 166 -6.83 -15.62 0.09
CA TRP A 166 -7.27 -15.88 1.45
C TRP A 166 -8.74 -15.55 1.62
N SER A 167 -9.36 -16.09 2.68
CA SER A 167 -10.76 -15.91 3.01
C SER A 167 -10.94 -15.24 4.36
N HIS A 168 -12.17 -14.85 4.69
CA HIS A 168 -12.54 -14.43 6.03
C HIS A 168 -12.95 -15.62 6.90
N VAL A 169 -12.81 -15.44 8.21
CA VAL A 169 -13.39 -16.28 9.26
C VAL A 169 -14.23 -15.42 10.18
N VAL A 170 -15.21 -16.06 10.81
CA VAL A 170 -16.02 -15.43 11.86
C VAL A 170 -15.42 -15.80 13.20
N VAL A 171 -15.08 -14.79 14.02
CA VAL A 171 -14.49 -14.99 15.34
C VAL A 171 -15.51 -14.66 16.42
N VAL A 172 -15.65 -15.56 17.36
CA VAL A 172 -16.61 -15.48 18.47
C VAL A 172 -15.94 -15.89 19.79
N PRO A 173 -16.47 -15.50 20.96
CA PRO A 173 -16.03 -16.07 22.24
C PRO A 173 -16.32 -17.57 22.33
N GLU A 174 -15.58 -18.29 23.16
CA GLU A 174 -15.87 -19.69 23.48
C GLU A 174 -17.31 -19.84 24.03
N GLY A 175 -18.01 -20.88 23.57
CA GLY A 175 -19.39 -21.12 23.97
C GLY A 175 -20.44 -20.29 23.25
N HIS A 176 -20.06 -19.46 22.30
CA HIS A 176 -21.02 -18.65 21.53
C HIS A 176 -21.99 -19.53 20.71
N PRO A 177 -23.29 -19.19 20.62
CA PRO A 177 -24.29 -20.01 19.91
C PRO A 177 -23.98 -20.28 18.43
N LEU A 178 -23.31 -19.37 17.75
CA LEU A 178 -22.91 -19.55 16.35
C LEU A 178 -21.95 -20.75 16.12
N LEU A 179 -21.26 -21.23 17.16
CA LEU A 179 -20.42 -22.43 17.08
C LEU A 179 -21.20 -23.70 16.79
N ALA A 180 -22.49 -23.73 17.09
CA ALA A 180 -23.38 -24.85 16.79
C ALA A 180 -23.98 -24.82 15.38
N LYS A 181 -23.76 -23.74 14.63
CA LYS A 181 -24.27 -23.56 13.26
C LYS A 181 -23.35 -24.20 12.23
N THR A 182 -23.84 -25.22 11.53
CA THR A 182 -23.05 -25.93 10.49
C THR A 182 -23.99 -26.30 9.33
N PRO A 183 -23.81 -25.72 8.13
CA PRO A 183 -22.93 -24.58 7.84
C PRO A 183 -23.44 -23.26 8.45
N LEU A 184 -22.55 -22.34 8.75
CA LEU A 184 -22.88 -20.97 9.11
C LEU A 184 -23.52 -20.27 7.90
N ARG A 185 -24.58 -19.47 8.12
CA ARG A 185 -25.26 -18.70 7.06
C ARG A 185 -25.12 -17.21 7.30
N ILE A 186 -25.28 -16.43 6.25
CA ILE A 186 -25.20 -14.97 6.34
C ILE A 186 -26.32 -14.39 7.22
N GLU A 187 -27.51 -15.03 7.20
CA GLU A 187 -28.65 -14.68 8.04
C GLU A 187 -28.36 -14.88 9.54
N ASP A 188 -27.57 -15.90 9.88
CA ASP A 188 -27.14 -16.11 11.26
C ASP A 188 -26.30 -14.95 11.76
N LEU A 189 -25.42 -14.38 10.92
CA LEU A 189 -24.59 -13.22 11.25
C LEU A 189 -25.42 -11.95 11.38
N ALA A 190 -26.42 -11.76 10.52
CA ALA A 190 -27.28 -10.57 10.52
C ALA A 190 -28.09 -10.38 11.82
N THR A 191 -28.21 -11.43 12.65
CA THR A 191 -28.90 -11.35 13.96
C THR A 191 -28.00 -10.92 15.12
N HIS A 192 -26.72 -10.65 14.83
CA HIS A 192 -25.71 -10.30 15.85
C HIS A 192 -25.06 -8.95 15.53
N ALA A 193 -24.63 -8.24 16.57
CA ALA A 193 -23.74 -7.09 16.43
C ALA A 193 -22.42 -7.53 15.80
N LEU A 194 -21.99 -6.89 14.72
CA LEU A 194 -20.77 -7.24 13.99
C LEU A 194 -19.64 -6.23 14.25
N ILE A 195 -18.45 -6.77 14.35
CA ILE A 195 -17.20 -6.02 14.44
C ILE A 195 -16.34 -6.43 13.26
N THR A 196 -15.91 -5.46 12.42
CA THR A 196 -15.16 -5.79 11.21
C THR A 196 -14.22 -4.66 10.81
N TYR A 197 -13.62 -4.78 9.63
CA TYR A 197 -12.70 -3.77 9.11
C TYR A 197 -13.42 -2.47 8.73
N ASP A 198 -12.67 -1.39 8.77
CA ASP A 198 -13.12 -0.12 8.21
C ASP A 198 -13.24 -0.17 6.69
N VAL A 199 -14.01 0.74 6.11
CA VAL A 199 -14.23 0.79 4.65
C VAL A 199 -12.89 1.00 3.92
N GLY A 200 -12.66 0.20 2.88
CA GLY A 200 -11.42 0.22 2.10
C GLY A 200 -10.29 -0.64 2.64
N TYR A 201 -10.50 -1.35 3.76
CA TYR A 201 -9.48 -2.23 4.35
C TYR A 201 -9.84 -3.71 4.23
N THR A 202 -8.83 -4.53 4.01
CA THR A 202 -8.78 -5.99 4.25
C THR A 202 -10.04 -6.74 3.83
N GLY A 203 -10.50 -6.53 2.60
CA GLY A 203 -11.65 -7.26 2.04
C GLY A 203 -13.00 -6.84 2.59
N ARG A 204 -13.13 -5.69 3.27
CA ARG A 204 -14.42 -5.18 3.77
C ARG A 204 -15.48 -5.14 2.67
N GLY A 205 -15.13 -4.77 1.45
CA GLY A 205 -16.06 -4.73 0.32
C GLY A 205 -16.71 -6.09 0.01
N HIS A 206 -16.01 -7.22 0.21
CA HIS A 206 -16.56 -8.56 0.03
C HIS A 206 -17.55 -8.91 1.17
N ILE A 207 -17.30 -8.42 2.39
CA ILE A 207 -18.22 -8.59 3.51
C ILE A 207 -19.52 -7.83 3.22
N ASP A 208 -19.42 -6.55 2.87
CA ASP A 208 -20.57 -5.72 2.55
C ASP A 208 -21.38 -6.29 1.36
N ALA A 209 -20.70 -6.73 0.31
CA ALA A 209 -21.35 -7.33 -0.87
C ALA A 209 -22.15 -8.58 -0.51
N ALA A 210 -21.64 -9.46 0.35
CA ALA A 210 -22.34 -10.68 0.77
C ALA A 210 -23.67 -10.37 1.49
N PHE A 211 -23.69 -9.34 2.35
CA PHE A 211 -24.94 -8.91 3.00
C PHE A 211 -25.92 -8.27 2.00
N VAL A 212 -25.43 -7.46 1.09
CA VAL A 212 -26.26 -6.83 0.03
C VAL A 212 -26.88 -7.89 -0.87
N GLU A 213 -26.11 -8.90 -1.31
CA GLU A 213 -26.59 -10.01 -2.15
C GLU A 213 -27.68 -10.85 -1.43
N ALA A 214 -27.57 -10.99 -0.11
CA ALA A 214 -28.58 -11.66 0.69
C ALA A 214 -29.81 -10.77 1.02
N GLY A 215 -29.80 -9.50 0.61
CA GLY A 215 -30.87 -8.54 0.96
C GLY A 215 -30.90 -8.17 2.44
N LEU A 216 -29.76 -8.28 3.13
CA LEU A 216 -29.62 -8.05 4.56
C LEU A 216 -28.78 -6.80 4.85
N ALA A 217 -29.03 -6.17 5.99
CA ALA A 217 -28.22 -5.09 6.52
C ALA A 217 -27.54 -5.54 7.82
N PRO A 218 -26.20 -5.62 7.89
CA PRO A 218 -25.50 -6.00 9.11
C PRO A 218 -25.56 -4.87 10.14
N ASP A 219 -25.72 -5.23 11.43
CA ASP A 219 -25.56 -4.29 12.54
C ASP A 219 -24.06 -4.15 12.89
N ILE A 220 -23.36 -3.26 12.18
CA ILE A 220 -21.93 -3.02 12.41
C ILE A 220 -21.76 -2.03 13.56
N VAL A 221 -21.44 -2.52 14.74
CA VAL A 221 -21.30 -1.71 15.96
C VAL A 221 -19.91 -1.14 16.15
N LEU A 222 -18.88 -1.71 15.48
CA LEU A 222 -17.50 -1.23 15.56
C LEU A 222 -16.75 -1.59 14.29
N THR A 223 -15.93 -0.64 13.82
CA THR A 223 -14.96 -0.88 12.75
C THR A 223 -13.53 -0.59 13.22
N ALA A 224 -12.57 -1.32 12.68
CA ALA A 224 -11.14 -1.12 12.96
C ALA A 224 -10.28 -1.40 11.73
N MET A 225 -9.08 -0.83 11.70
CA MET A 225 -8.13 -1.05 10.60
C MET A 225 -7.45 -2.42 10.66
N ASP A 226 -7.40 -3.05 11.84
CA ASP A 226 -6.67 -4.30 12.05
C ASP A 226 -7.46 -5.36 12.83
N SER A 227 -7.06 -6.61 12.61
CA SER A 227 -7.70 -7.79 13.19
C SER A 227 -7.50 -7.91 14.70
N ASP A 228 -6.38 -7.41 15.24
CA ASP A 228 -6.09 -7.56 16.68
C ASP A 228 -7.05 -6.70 17.49
N VAL A 229 -7.36 -5.49 17.02
CA VAL A 229 -8.37 -4.62 17.63
C VAL A 229 -9.75 -5.29 17.53
N ILE A 230 -10.13 -5.81 16.37
CA ILE A 230 -11.40 -6.52 16.20
C ILE A 230 -11.50 -7.68 17.20
N LYS A 231 -10.50 -8.56 17.26
CA LYS A 231 -10.48 -9.71 18.18
C LYS A 231 -10.55 -9.29 19.66
N GLN A 232 -9.88 -8.20 20.02
CA GLN A 232 -9.93 -7.66 21.37
C GLN A 232 -11.35 -7.29 21.78
N TYR A 233 -12.10 -6.59 20.92
CA TYR A 233 -13.50 -6.21 21.23
C TYR A 233 -14.47 -7.40 21.16
N VAL A 234 -14.20 -8.40 20.32
CA VAL A 234 -14.93 -9.68 20.36
C VAL A 234 -14.71 -10.40 21.69
N SER A 235 -13.48 -10.42 22.22
CA SER A 235 -13.19 -11.05 23.52
C SER A 235 -13.89 -10.36 24.71
N LEU A 236 -14.26 -9.09 24.57
CA LEU A 236 -15.07 -8.34 25.53
C LEU A 236 -16.58 -8.59 25.38
N GLY A 237 -17.00 -9.43 24.42
CA GLY A 237 -18.40 -9.75 24.20
C GLY A 237 -19.20 -8.65 23.48
N MET A 238 -18.55 -7.70 22.83
CA MET A 238 -19.24 -6.57 22.18
C MET A 238 -19.90 -6.94 20.84
N GLY A 239 -19.59 -8.13 20.29
CA GLY A 239 -20.14 -8.60 19.03
C GLY A 239 -19.35 -9.76 18.44
N VAL A 240 -19.70 -10.11 17.21
CA VAL A 240 -19.09 -11.17 16.41
C VAL A 240 -18.08 -10.53 15.45
N GLY A 241 -16.86 -11.04 15.40
CA GLY A 241 -15.79 -10.52 14.53
C GLY A 241 -15.79 -11.18 13.16
N VAL A 242 -15.62 -10.40 12.08
CA VAL A 242 -15.26 -10.93 10.76
C VAL A 242 -13.86 -10.48 10.44
N VAL A 243 -12.90 -11.42 10.37
CA VAL A 243 -11.49 -11.13 10.19
C VAL A 243 -10.85 -12.01 9.10
N ALA A 244 -9.67 -11.60 8.59
CA ALA A 244 -8.89 -12.43 7.68
C ALA A 244 -8.50 -13.76 8.36
N SER A 245 -8.63 -14.87 7.65
CA SER A 245 -8.36 -16.21 8.20
C SER A 245 -6.96 -16.34 8.79
N MET A 246 -5.96 -15.72 8.15
CA MET A 246 -4.59 -15.69 8.63
C MET A 246 -4.38 -14.95 9.95
N ALA A 247 -5.34 -14.10 10.34
CA ALA A 247 -5.25 -13.31 11.54
C ALA A 247 -5.75 -14.04 12.81
N PHE A 248 -6.26 -15.26 12.67
CA PHE A 248 -6.68 -16.08 13.80
C PHE A 248 -5.71 -17.23 14.04
N ASP A 249 -5.28 -17.37 15.28
CA ASP A 249 -4.38 -18.43 15.75
C ASP A 249 -4.88 -18.97 17.10
N HIS A 250 -5.25 -20.25 17.15
CA HIS A 250 -5.76 -20.90 18.36
C HIS A 250 -4.81 -20.81 19.58
N GLY A 251 -3.49 -20.74 19.34
CA GLY A 251 -2.51 -20.66 20.41
C GLY A 251 -2.40 -19.25 21.02
N ARG A 252 -2.65 -18.23 20.22
CA ARG A 252 -2.55 -16.81 20.61
C ARG A 252 -3.89 -16.23 21.05
N ASP A 253 -4.97 -16.57 20.34
CA ASP A 253 -6.31 -16.00 20.54
C ASP A 253 -7.13 -16.83 21.55
N LYS A 254 -6.59 -16.97 22.77
CA LYS A 254 -7.21 -17.75 23.84
C LYS A 254 -8.58 -17.16 24.21
N GLY A 255 -9.55 -18.06 24.45
CA GLY A 255 -10.94 -17.66 24.76
C GLY A 255 -11.77 -17.29 23.52
N LEU A 256 -11.17 -17.29 22.33
CA LEU A 256 -11.86 -17.09 21.06
C LEU A 256 -11.89 -18.38 20.23
N ARG A 257 -12.89 -18.46 19.33
CA ARG A 257 -13.02 -19.53 18.33
C ARG A 257 -13.28 -18.91 16.97
N ALA A 258 -12.67 -19.49 15.94
CA ALA A 258 -12.96 -19.15 14.55
C ALA A 258 -13.94 -20.15 13.95
N ILE A 259 -14.91 -19.65 13.21
CA ILE A 259 -15.86 -20.42 12.40
C ILE A 259 -15.49 -20.17 10.94
N GLU A 260 -15.35 -21.25 10.17
CA GLU A 260 -15.09 -21.19 8.74
C GLU A 260 -16.22 -20.43 8.02
N ALA A 261 -15.84 -19.46 7.20
CA ALA A 261 -16.77 -18.57 6.50
C ALA A 261 -16.38 -18.29 5.05
N SER A 262 -15.47 -19.10 4.46
CA SER A 262 -15.01 -18.93 3.07
C SER A 262 -16.12 -19.07 2.04
N HIS A 263 -17.19 -19.78 2.38
CA HIS A 263 -18.39 -19.95 1.56
C HIS A 263 -19.34 -18.74 1.61
N LEU A 264 -19.19 -17.85 2.60
CA LEU A 264 -20.03 -16.67 2.76
C LEU A 264 -19.47 -15.44 2.04
N PHE A 265 -18.16 -15.33 1.95
CA PHE A 265 -17.48 -14.14 1.45
C PHE A 265 -16.60 -14.49 0.25
N ALA A 266 -16.63 -13.66 -0.78
CA ALA A 266 -15.73 -13.84 -1.91
C ALA A 266 -14.24 -13.83 -1.46
N PRO A 267 -13.38 -14.66 -2.09
CA PRO A 267 -11.97 -14.74 -1.72
C PRO A 267 -11.23 -13.44 -2.05
N ASN A 268 -10.32 -13.07 -1.17
CA ASN A 268 -9.44 -11.93 -1.33
C ASN A 268 -8.14 -12.35 -2.02
N VAL A 269 -7.52 -11.42 -2.74
CA VAL A 269 -6.22 -11.62 -3.39
C VAL A 269 -5.25 -10.57 -2.87
N THR A 270 -4.23 -11.00 -2.14
CA THR A 270 -3.12 -10.12 -1.81
C THR A 270 -2.28 -9.90 -3.06
N ARG A 271 -1.97 -8.64 -3.33
CA ARG A 271 -1.17 -8.21 -4.47
C ARG A 271 0.08 -7.47 -4.01
N LEU A 272 1.14 -7.66 -4.75
CA LEU A 272 2.37 -6.88 -4.67
C LEU A 272 2.37 -5.88 -5.82
N ALA A 273 2.71 -4.63 -5.55
CA ALA A 273 2.80 -3.60 -6.57
C ALA A 273 4.20 -2.96 -6.59
N LEU A 274 4.63 -2.67 -7.81
CA LEU A 274 5.87 -1.97 -8.12
C LEU A 274 5.54 -0.79 -9.04
N ARG A 275 6.34 0.27 -8.96
CA ARG A 275 6.19 1.38 -9.90
C ARG A 275 6.76 0.97 -11.26
N ARG A 276 6.01 1.23 -12.31
CA ARG A 276 6.48 1.03 -13.69
C ARG A 276 7.76 1.84 -13.95
N GLY A 277 8.73 1.23 -14.62
CA GLY A 277 10.04 1.83 -14.89
C GLY A 277 10.98 1.90 -13.67
N ALA A 278 10.63 1.32 -12.51
CA ALA A 278 11.53 1.28 -11.36
C ALA A 278 12.67 0.29 -11.60
N TYR A 279 13.89 0.70 -11.24
CA TYR A 279 15.00 -0.21 -11.07
C TYR A 279 14.91 -0.93 -9.73
N LEU A 280 14.95 -2.25 -9.75
CA LEU A 280 14.96 -3.06 -8.54
C LEU A 280 16.34 -3.65 -8.32
N ARG A 281 16.87 -3.52 -7.10
CA ARG A 281 18.11 -4.16 -6.69
C ARG A 281 17.88 -5.65 -6.44
N SER A 282 18.94 -6.45 -6.55
CA SER A 282 18.92 -7.92 -6.38
C SER A 282 18.22 -8.36 -5.09
N TYR A 283 18.45 -7.66 -3.98
CA TYR A 283 17.79 -7.95 -2.72
C TYR A 283 16.26 -7.75 -2.77
N ALA A 284 15.74 -6.81 -3.58
CA ALA A 284 14.31 -6.61 -3.72
C ALA A 284 13.65 -7.79 -4.46
N TYR A 285 14.29 -8.32 -5.50
CA TYR A 285 13.84 -9.55 -6.16
C TYR A 285 13.81 -10.73 -5.20
N HIS A 286 14.86 -10.91 -4.40
CA HIS A 286 14.89 -11.97 -3.40
C HIS A 286 13.75 -11.87 -2.38
N PHE A 287 13.44 -10.65 -1.90
CA PHE A 287 12.29 -10.43 -1.03
C PHE A 287 10.97 -10.81 -1.71
N ILE A 288 10.80 -10.42 -2.97
CA ILE A 288 9.58 -10.73 -3.76
C ILE A 288 9.44 -12.24 -3.93
N GLU A 289 10.50 -12.94 -4.31
CA GLU A 289 10.50 -14.40 -4.49
C GLU A 289 10.13 -15.15 -3.20
N ARG A 290 10.56 -14.63 -2.04
CA ARG A 290 10.20 -15.21 -0.74
C ARG A 290 8.76 -14.95 -0.35
N PHE A 291 8.26 -13.75 -0.60
CA PHE A 291 6.89 -13.36 -0.26
C PHE A 291 5.85 -13.90 -1.25
N ALA A 292 6.17 -13.93 -2.54
CA ALA A 292 5.29 -14.32 -3.63
C ALA A 292 6.01 -15.30 -4.58
N PRO A 293 6.20 -16.58 -4.19
CA PRO A 293 7.00 -17.56 -4.95
C PRO A 293 6.50 -17.81 -6.39
N GLY A 294 5.24 -17.47 -6.68
CA GLY A 294 4.68 -17.55 -8.03
C GLY A 294 5.03 -16.39 -8.96
N VAL A 295 5.72 -15.35 -8.45
CA VAL A 295 6.10 -14.16 -9.24
C VAL A 295 7.59 -14.25 -9.58
N THR A 296 7.89 -14.51 -10.84
CA THR A 296 9.27 -14.68 -11.30
C THR A 296 9.96 -13.37 -11.63
N ARG A 297 11.29 -13.33 -11.50
CA ARG A 297 12.10 -12.17 -11.88
C ARG A 297 11.85 -11.73 -13.33
N ALA A 298 11.75 -12.69 -14.25
CA ALA A 298 11.51 -12.40 -15.68
C ALA A 298 10.15 -11.74 -15.93
N GLU A 299 9.11 -12.13 -15.17
CA GLU A 299 7.80 -11.50 -15.23
C GLU A 299 7.86 -10.05 -14.69
N ILE A 300 8.57 -9.84 -13.59
CA ILE A 300 8.75 -8.51 -13.02
C ILE A 300 9.48 -7.60 -14.01
N GLU A 301 10.63 -8.03 -14.54
CA GLU A 301 11.44 -7.24 -15.47
C GLU A 301 10.65 -6.86 -16.73
N ARG A 302 9.88 -7.80 -17.31
CA ARG A 302 9.01 -7.55 -18.46
C ARG A 302 7.93 -6.54 -18.15
N ALA A 303 7.28 -6.65 -16.99
CA ALA A 303 6.18 -5.80 -16.59
C ALA A 303 6.63 -4.37 -16.21
N LEU A 304 7.88 -4.23 -15.72
CA LEU A 304 8.47 -2.94 -15.38
C LEU A 304 8.89 -2.11 -16.61
N GLN A 305 8.99 -2.71 -17.81
CA GLN A 305 9.33 -1.97 -19.03
C GLN A 305 8.35 -0.82 -19.26
N PRO A 306 8.85 0.36 -19.70
CA PRO A 306 7.99 1.49 -20.05
C PRO A 306 6.99 1.12 -21.14
N MET A 307 5.74 1.60 -21.05
CA MET A 307 4.77 1.44 -22.12
C MET A 307 5.26 2.25 -23.35
N GLY A 308 5.82 1.57 -24.34
CA GLY A 308 6.31 2.21 -25.57
C GLY A 308 7.56 1.58 -26.19
N GLU A 309 8.20 0.61 -25.53
CA GLU A 309 9.39 -0.09 -26.06
C GLU A 309 9.12 -1.56 -26.44
N ALA A 310 7.86 -1.94 -26.66
CA ALA A 310 7.56 -3.20 -27.34
C ALA A 310 7.77 -3.00 -28.85
N ALA A 311 8.97 -3.35 -29.32
CA ALA A 311 9.30 -3.43 -30.74
C ALA A 311 8.55 -4.59 -31.43
#